data_7ceac52e8ac727bd9e537052b4d4fa48
#
_entry.id   7ceac52e8ac727bd9e537052b4d4fa48
#
_cell.length_a   1.000
_cell.length_b   1.000
_cell.length_c   1.000
_cell.angle_alpha   90.00
_cell.angle_beta   90.00
_cell.angle_gamma   90.00
#
_symmetry.space_group_name_H-M   'P 1'
#
loop_
_entity.id
_entity.type
_entity.pdbx_description
1 polymer ?
#
loop_
_entity_poly.entity_id
_entity_poly.type
_entity_poly.pdbx_seq_one_letter_code
_entity_poly.pdbx_strand_id
1 'polypeptide(L)'
;MPDIALPRRYRAKPPWGLGVLLFGSFGLFLLKVGVETSVPGWGTALLGVLLAGFCAGALYVRTRCFATVDRQGIIVRRTFRVRRFAWDDIHDIRTVNAPPGDRGIAPGTSAYLYRTDGRRMILPFLDDNEMTGVEQEVEGLRSLLTEHRRADWAPDPQAEPRIARQAARWESGHRYAVVTGIVLVVLALIVFLTGS
;
A
#
# COMPACT_ATOMS: atom_id res chain seq x y z
N MET A 1 -17.93 -24.80 -5.87
CA MET A 1 -16.81 -23.84 -5.75
C MET A 1 -16.96 -22.84 -6.87
N PRO A 2 -16.87 -21.53 -6.66
CA PRO A 2 -16.86 -20.58 -7.75
C PRO A 2 -15.63 -20.85 -8.62
N ASP A 3 -15.86 -21.03 -9.91
CA ASP A 3 -14.81 -21.23 -10.91
C ASP A 3 -14.00 -19.92 -10.99
N ILE A 4 -12.82 -19.91 -10.38
CA ILE A 4 -11.98 -18.71 -10.30
C ILE A 4 -11.24 -18.58 -11.62
N ALA A 5 -11.81 -17.78 -12.54
CA ALA A 5 -11.19 -17.51 -13.81
C ALA A 5 -9.80 -16.88 -13.66
N LEU A 6 -8.76 -17.49 -14.21
CA LEU A 6 -7.41 -16.97 -14.30
C LEU A 6 -7.10 -16.46 -15.71
N PRO A 7 -6.30 -15.41 -15.90
CA PRO A 7 -5.58 -14.63 -14.88
C PRO A 7 -6.45 -13.54 -14.22
N ARG A 8 -6.29 -13.32 -12.91
CA ARG A 8 -6.91 -12.21 -12.19
C ARG A 8 -5.93 -11.07 -11.98
N ARG A 9 -6.42 -9.85 -12.09
CA ARG A 9 -5.60 -8.65 -11.90
C ARG A 9 -6.26 -7.66 -10.97
N TYR A 10 -5.56 -7.35 -9.88
CA TYR A 10 -5.96 -6.36 -8.88
C TYR A 10 -5.25 -5.05 -9.18
N ARG A 11 -6.04 -4.00 -9.40
CA ARG A 11 -5.58 -2.64 -9.68
C ARG A 11 -6.44 -1.63 -8.93
N ALA A 12 -5.89 -0.45 -8.70
CA ALA A 12 -6.66 0.67 -8.18
C ALA A 12 -7.90 0.93 -9.04
N LYS A 13 -9.05 1.12 -8.40
CA LYS A 13 -10.26 1.57 -9.10
C LYS A 13 -10.14 3.03 -9.49
N PRO A 14 -10.55 3.43 -10.70
CA PRO A 14 -10.83 4.82 -11.02
C PRO A 14 -12.24 5.21 -10.48
N PRO A 15 -12.52 6.48 -10.13
CA PRO A 15 -11.59 7.60 -10.02
C PRO A 15 -10.92 7.59 -8.65
N TRP A 16 -9.61 7.58 -8.66
CA TRP A 16 -8.86 7.60 -7.42
C TRP A 16 -8.89 9.01 -6.84
N GLY A 17 -9.91 9.22 -6.07
CA GLY A 17 -10.06 10.30 -5.15
C GLY A 17 -10.12 11.69 -5.76
N LEU A 18 -11.31 12.23 -5.76
CA LEU A 18 -11.57 13.68 -5.84
C LEU A 18 -10.51 14.44 -5.01
N GLY A 19 -10.05 13.88 -3.89
CA GLY A 19 -9.00 14.44 -3.05
C GLY A 19 -7.68 14.68 -3.78
N VAL A 20 -7.16 13.71 -4.54
CA VAL A 20 -5.87 13.90 -5.26
C VAL A 20 -6.00 14.99 -6.32
N LEU A 21 -7.15 15.07 -7.01
CA LEU A 21 -7.40 16.14 -7.97
C LEU A 21 -7.54 17.49 -7.28
N LEU A 22 -8.27 17.58 -6.17
CA LEU A 22 -8.43 18.82 -5.40
C LEU A 22 -7.09 19.29 -4.80
N PHE A 23 -6.33 18.42 -4.17
CA PHE A 23 -5.02 18.78 -3.62
C PHE A 23 -4.00 19.13 -4.72
N GLY A 24 -4.02 18.41 -5.84
CA GLY A 24 -3.19 18.73 -6.99
C GLY A 24 -3.53 20.11 -7.58
N SER A 25 -4.81 20.41 -7.77
CA SER A 25 -5.28 21.72 -8.25
C SER A 25 -4.94 22.83 -7.26
N PHE A 26 -5.11 22.59 -5.96
CA PHE A 26 -4.73 23.55 -4.92
C PHE A 26 -3.22 23.80 -4.90
N GLY A 27 -2.39 22.77 -5.08
CA GLY A 27 -0.94 22.92 -5.21
C GLY A 27 -0.55 23.79 -6.42
N LEU A 28 -1.18 23.59 -7.57
CA LEU A 28 -0.97 24.42 -8.76
C LEU A 28 -1.45 25.87 -8.55
N PHE A 29 -2.56 26.06 -7.85
CA PHE A 29 -3.05 27.38 -7.46
C PHE A 29 -2.06 28.13 -6.56
N LEU A 30 -1.53 27.47 -5.53
CA LEU A 30 -0.49 28.04 -4.65
C LEU A 30 0.78 28.40 -5.41
N LEU A 31 1.18 27.55 -6.36
CA LEU A 31 2.32 27.83 -7.24
C LEU A 31 2.10 29.10 -8.04
N LYS A 32 0.93 29.23 -8.67
CA LYS A 32 0.56 30.43 -9.44
C LYS A 32 0.59 31.68 -8.58
N VAL A 33 -0.08 31.66 -7.42
CA VAL A 33 -0.09 32.80 -6.49
C VAL A 33 1.32 33.17 -6.02
N GLY A 34 2.16 32.20 -5.69
CA GLY A 34 3.54 32.46 -5.24
C GLY A 34 4.43 33.05 -6.32
N VAL A 35 4.15 32.83 -7.60
CA VAL A 35 4.88 33.44 -8.72
C VAL A 35 4.37 34.83 -9.04
N GLU A 36 3.09 35.09 -8.93
CA GLU A 36 2.46 36.36 -9.32
C GLU A 36 2.51 37.45 -8.23
N THR A 37 2.68 37.07 -6.95
CA THR A 37 2.75 38.05 -5.86
C THR A 37 4.14 38.64 -5.69
N SER A 38 4.23 39.97 -5.64
CA SER A 38 5.48 40.74 -5.45
C SER A 38 6.08 40.64 -4.03
N VAL A 39 5.39 40.01 -3.08
CA VAL A 39 5.87 39.69 -1.75
C VAL A 39 6.74 38.43 -1.86
N PRO A 40 7.77 38.21 -1.02
CA PRO A 40 8.62 37.02 -1.15
C PRO A 40 7.80 35.72 -1.07
N GLY A 41 7.11 35.42 -2.15
CA GLY A 41 6.18 34.31 -2.34
C GLY A 41 6.88 32.99 -2.63
N TRP A 42 8.24 32.95 -2.51
CA TRP A 42 9.00 31.73 -2.76
C TRP A 42 8.54 30.57 -1.86
N GLY A 43 8.09 30.86 -0.62
CA GLY A 43 7.59 29.83 0.29
C GLY A 43 6.26 29.21 -0.19
N THR A 44 5.33 30.03 -0.70
CA THR A 44 4.07 29.53 -1.27
C THR A 44 4.29 28.80 -2.58
N ALA A 45 5.20 29.27 -3.42
CA ALA A 45 5.60 28.59 -4.64
C ALA A 45 6.23 27.24 -4.35
N LEU A 46 7.16 27.18 -3.38
CA LEU A 46 7.78 25.93 -2.94
C LEU A 46 6.74 24.92 -2.41
N LEU A 47 5.83 25.37 -1.56
CA LEU A 47 4.75 24.54 -1.03
C LEU A 47 3.86 24.01 -2.16
N GLY A 48 3.54 24.84 -3.14
CA GLY A 48 2.80 24.45 -4.33
C GLY A 48 3.49 23.33 -5.12
N VAL A 49 4.79 23.48 -5.37
CA VAL A 49 5.61 22.47 -6.07
C VAL A 49 5.64 21.16 -5.28
N LEU A 50 5.85 21.21 -3.96
CA LEU A 50 5.89 20.03 -3.10
C LEU A 50 4.55 19.29 -3.10
N LEU A 51 3.44 20.03 -2.97
CA LEU A 51 2.10 19.44 -2.95
C LEU A 51 1.74 18.82 -4.31
N ALA A 52 1.98 19.55 -5.41
CA ALA A 52 1.74 19.03 -6.76
C ALA A 52 2.63 17.80 -7.05
N GLY A 53 3.91 17.85 -6.68
CA GLY A 53 4.85 16.74 -6.81
C GLY A 53 4.43 15.52 -5.99
N PHE A 54 3.97 15.72 -4.77
CA PHE A 54 3.43 14.65 -3.93
C PHE A 54 2.20 13.98 -4.56
N CYS A 55 1.24 14.78 -5.05
CA CYS A 55 0.05 14.27 -5.73
C CYS A 55 0.41 13.50 -7.01
N ALA A 56 1.29 14.06 -7.84
CA ALA A 56 1.77 13.38 -9.05
C ALA A 56 2.50 12.07 -8.72
N GLY A 57 3.33 12.07 -7.68
CA GLY A 57 4.02 10.89 -7.17
C GLY A 57 3.04 9.82 -6.66
N ALA A 58 2.04 10.21 -5.89
CA ALA A 58 1.00 9.30 -5.41
C ALA A 58 0.21 8.66 -6.56
N LEU A 59 -0.17 9.46 -7.56
CA LEU A 59 -0.81 8.98 -8.77
C LEU A 59 0.08 7.99 -9.54
N TYR A 60 1.33 8.34 -9.73
CA TYR A 60 2.30 7.48 -10.41
C TYR A 60 2.46 6.13 -9.72
N VAL A 61 2.64 6.15 -8.39
CA VAL A 61 2.74 4.92 -7.59
C VAL A 61 1.48 4.06 -7.78
N ARG A 62 0.30 4.68 -7.65
CA ARG A 62 -0.97 3.98 -7.72
C ARG A 62 -1.23 3.36 -9.09
N THR A 63 -0.87 4.03 -10.19
CA THR A 63 -1.04 3.52 -11.55
C THR A 63 -0.07 2.39 -11.90
N ARG A 64 1.10 2.37 -11.28
CA ARG A 64 2.15 1.38 -11.55
C ARG A 64 2.06 0.13 -10.70
N CYS A 65 1.45 0.22 -9.53
CA CYS A 65 1.25 -0.93 -8.66
C CYS A 65 0.10 -1.82 -9.18
N PHE A 66 0.27 -3.12 -9.09
CA PHE A 66 -0.78 -4.11 -9.28
C PHE A 66 -0.36 -5.49 -8.75
N ALA A 67 -1.33 -6.36 -8.51
CA ALA A 67 -1.10 -7.77 -8.32
C ALA A 67 -1.80 -8.54 -9.44
N THR A 68 -1.16 -9.59 -9.95
CA THR A 68 -1.74 -10.51 -10.92
C THR A 68 -1.56 -11.93 -10.42
N VAL A 69 -2.63 -12.69 -10.44
CA VAL A 69 -2.65 -14.10 -10.10
C VAL A 69 -2.78 -14.89 -11.39
N ASP A 70 -1.88 -15.80 -11.62
CA ASP A 70 -1.87 -16.69 -12.78
C ASP A 70 -1.66 -18.15 -12.36
N ARG A 71 -1.65 -19.08 -13.33
CA ARG A 71 -1.43 -20.50 -13.06
C ARG A 71 -0.05 -20.83 -12.49
N GLN A 72 0.94 -19.93 -12.62
CA GLN A 72 2.30 -20.11 -12.14
C GLN A 72 2.54 -19.49 -10.76
N GLY A 73 1.62 -18.63 -10.29
CA GLY A 73 1.74 -17.96 -9.02
C GLY A 73 1.19 -16.55 -8.99
N ILE A 74 1.77 -15.73 -8.13
CA ILE A 74 1.36 -14.34 -7.90
C ILE A 74 2.49 -13.40 -8.31
N ILE A 75 2.18 -12.45 -9.19
CA ILE A 75 3.08 -11.39 -9.60
C ILE A 75 2.64 -10.12 -8.91
N VAL A 76 3.52 -9.54 -8.10
CA VAL A 76 3.30 -8.26 -7.44
C VAL A 76 4.22 -7.22 -8.06
N ARG A 77 3.64 -6.23 -8.70
CA ARG A 77 4.35 -5.06 -9.18
C ARG A 77 4.15 -3.90 -8.22
N ARG A 78 5.26 -3.44 -7.66
CA ARG A 78 5.36 -2.15 -6.98
C ARG A 78 6.01 -1.15 -7.92
N THR A 79 6.02 0.13 -7.57
CA THR A 79 6.50 1.24 -8.42
C THR A 79 7.77 0.92 -9.20
N PHE A 80 8.80 0.37 -8.55
CA PHE A 80 10.12 0.14 -9.15
C PHE A 80 10.53 -1.34 -9.18
N ARG A 81 9.71 -2.25 -8.65
CA ARG A 81 10.08 -3.67 -8.52
C ARG A 81 8.92 -4.56 -8.91
N VAL A 82 9.24 -5.56 -9.72
CA VAL A 82 8.32 -6.68 -10.01
C VAL A 82 8.86 -7.89 -9.27
N ARG A 83 8.00 -8.57 -8.54
CA ARG A 83 8.32 -9.82 -7.86
C ARG A 83 7.32 -10.87 -8.27
N ARG A 84 7.82 -12.03 -8.66
CA ARG A 84 7.01 -13.22 -8.93
C ARG A 84 7.20 -14.20 -7.78
N PHE A 85 6.11 -14.78 -7.33
CA PHE A 85 6.05 -15.81 -6.30
C PHE A 85 5.39 -17.03 -6.90
N ALA A 86 6.14 -18.12 -7.05
CA ALA A 86 5.56 -19.40 -7.41
C ALA A 86 4.65 -19.88 -6.28
N TRP A 87 3.66 -20.72 -6.60
CA TRP A 87 2.75 -21.25 -5.58
C TRP A 87 3.47 -21.98 -4.46
N ASP A 88 4.58 -22.65 -4.77
CA ASP A 88 5.42 -23.36 -3.79
C ASP A 88 6.20 -22.45 -2.84
N ASP A 89 6.47 -21.20 -3.25
CA ASP A 89 7.15 -20.20 -2.41
C ASP A 89 6.20 -19.50 -1.43
N ILE A 90 4.90 -19.65 -1.63
CA ILE A 90 3.87 -19.02 -0.82
C ILE A 90 3.49 -19.98 0.32
N HIS A 91 3.70 -19.56 1.55
CA HIS A 91 3.28 -20.32 2.72
C HIS A 91 1.77 -20.18 2.95
N ASP A 92 1.26 -18.95 2.94
CA ASP A 92 -0.16 -18.68 3.15
C ASP A 92 -0.55 -17.28 2.62
N ILE A 93 -1.86 -17.04 2.44
CA ILE A 93 -2.42 -15.73 2.13
C ILE A 93 -3.46 -15.44 3.21
N ARG A 94 -3.32 -14.30 3.92
CA ARG A 94 -4.20 -13.94 5.05
C ARG A 94 -4.66 -12.51 4.94
N THR A 95 -5.86 -12.25 5.45
CA THR A 95 -6.32 -10.92 5.77
C THR A 95 -5.75 -10.47 7.10
N VAL A 96 -5.38 -9.21 7.20
CA VAL A 96 -4.93 -8.57 8.44
C VAL A 96 -5.74 -7.30 8.62
N ASN A 97 -6.36 -7.18 9.78
CA ASN A 97 -7.12 -5.98 10.14
C ASN A 97 -6.17 -4.89 10.63
N ALA A 98 -6.45 -3.66 10.25
CA ALA A 98 -5.74 -2.49 10.77
C ALA A 98 -5.93 -2.38 12.28
N PRO A 99 -4.90 -1.96 13.04
CA PRO A 99 -5.03 -1.70 14.45
C PRO A 99 -6.13 -0.67 14.75
N PRO A 100 -6.82 -0.79 15.91
CA PRO A 100 -7.75 0.24 16.35
C PRO A 100 -7.01 1.58 16.46
N GLY A 101 -7.44 2.60 15.74
CA GLY A 101 -6.79 3.93 15.67
C GLY A 101 -6.27 4.31 14.29
N ASP A 102 -5.90 3.37 13.45
CA ASP A 102 -5.47 3.63 12.07
C ASP A 102 -6.65 3.63 11.06
N ARG A 103 -7.86 3.32 11.53
CA ARG A 103 -9.07 3.31 10.71
C ARG A 103 -9.36 4.71 10.16
N GLY A 104 -9.37 4.83 8.85
CA GLY A 104 -9.60 6.10 8.13
C GLY A 104 -8.36 6.66 7.43
N ILE A 105 -7.16 6.25 7.83
CA ILE A 105 -5.90 6.57 7.14
C ILE A 105 -5.43 5.38 6.30
N ALA A 106 -5.61 4.16 6.82
CA ALA A 106 -5.30 2.91 6.13
C ALA A 106 -6.58 2.08 5.91
N PRO A 107 -6.58 1.13 4.95
CA PRO A 107 -7.64 0.14 4.82
C PRO A 107 -7.87 -0.59 6.14
N GLY A 108 -9.14 -0.81 6.50
CA GLY A 108 -9.50 -1.56 7.71
C GLY A 108 -9.07 -3.02 7.64
N THR A 109 -9.12 -3.61 6.42
CA THR A 109 -8.71 -4.99 6.15
C THR A 109 -7.85 -5.01 4.89
N SER A 110 -6.68 -5.64 4.95
CA SER A 110 -5.78 -5.80 3.82
C SER A 110 -5.29 -7.24 3.69
N ALA A 111 -5.07 -7.71 2.46
CA ALA A 111 -4.53 -9.04 2.21
C ALA A 111 -3.00 -9.04 2.17
N TYR A 112 -2.41 -10.04 2.80
CA TYR A 112 -0.99 -10.28 2.84
C TYR A 112 -0.64 -11.68 2.34
N LEU A 113 0.39 -11.73 1.52
CA LEU A 113 1.06 -12.95 1.12
C LEU A 113 2.21 -13.23 2.10
N TYR A 114 2.23 -14.43 2.66
CA TYR A 114 3.30 -14.93 3.53
C TYR A 114 4.12 -15.95 2.76
N ARG A 115 5.43 -15.77 2.79
CA ARG A 115 6.36 -16.65 2.11
C ARG A 115 6.87 -17.74 3.05
N THR A 116 7.38 -18.82 2.47
CA THR A 116 8.03 -19.91 3.21
C THR A 116 9.23 -19.44 4.05
N ASP A 117 9.93 -18.34 3.64
CA ASP A 117 11.03 -17.73 4.42
C ASP A 117 10.52 -16.85 5.59
N GLY A 118 9.22 -16.80 5.85
CA GLY A 118 8.58 -16.00 6.90
C GLY A 118 8.35 -14.55 6.53
N ARG A 119 8.81 -14.08 5.37
CA ARG A 119 8.56 -12.70 4.94
C ARG A 119 7.12 -12.52 4.50
N ARG A 120 6.56 -11.36 4.83
CA ARG A 120 5.22 -10.97 4.36
C ARG A 120 5.29 -9.86 3.33
N MET A 121 4.30 -9.85 2.44
CA MET A 121 4.11 -8.80 1.45
C MET A 121 2.64 -8.46 1.35
N ILE A 122 2.30 -7.17 1.37
CA ILE A 122 0.94 -6.71 1.08
C ILE A 122 0.63 -6.95 -0.40
N LEU A 123 -0.55 -7.48 -0.67
CA LEU A 123 -1.11 -7.58 -2.00
C LEU A 123 -1.79 -6.25 -2.35
N PRO A 124 -1.26 -5.48 -3.31
CA PRO A 124 -1.80 -4.18 -3.62
C PRO A 124 -3.23 -4.29 -4.16
N PHE A 125 -4.11 -3.40 -3.70
CA PHE A 125 -5.52 -3.29 -4.09
C PHE A 125 -6.39 -4.52 -3.77
N LEU A 126 -5.93 -5.36 -2.86
CA LEU A 126 -6.70 -6.42 -2.24
C LEU A 126 -6.98 -6.01 -0.78
N ASP A 127 -7.79 -4.98 -0.64
CA ASP A 127 -8.19 -4.35 0.62
C ASP A 127 -9.64 -3.85 0.54
N ASP A 128 -10.22 -3.49 1.69
CA ASP A 128 -11.63 -3.09 1.80
C ASP A 128 -11.94 -1.70 1.21
N ASN A 129 -10.92 -0.87 0.94
CA ASN A 129 -11.11 0.39 0.22
C ASN A 129 -11.28 0.16 -1.29
N GLU A 130 -10.67 -0.88 -1.84
CA GLU A 130 -10.68 -1.14 -3.28
C GLU A 130 -11.73 -2.18 -3.67
N MET A 131 -12.11 -3.07 -2.75
CA MET A 131 -13.10 -4.12 -3.05
C MET A 131 -13.91 -4.53 -1.83
N THR A 132 -15.15 -4.93 -2.07
CA THR A 132 -16.01 -5.59 -1.07
C THR A 132 -15.70 -7.09 -1.03
N GLY A 133 -15.72 -7.70 0.16
CA GLY A 133 -15.54 -9.15 0.30
C GLY A 133 -14.09 -9.61 0.16
N VAL A 134 -13.14 -8.85 0.71
CA VAL A 134 -11.71 -9.20 0.72
C VAL A 134 -11.45 -10.58 1.29
N GLU A 135 -12.18 -10.96 2.36
CA GLU A 135 -12.04 -12.28 2.98
C GLU A 135 -12.42 -13.41 2.02
N GLN A 136 -13.52 -13.23 1.27
CA GLN A 136 -13.96 -14.23 0.28
C GLN A 136 -12.96 -14.37 -0.85
N GLU A 137 -12.39 -13.25 -1.30
CA GLU A 137 -11.37 -13.25 -2.34
C GLU A 137 -10.08 -13.93 -1.86
N VAL A 138 -9.66 -13.66 -0.63
CA VAL A 138 -8.49 -14.32 -0.02
C VAL A 138 -8.73 -15.82 0.14
N GLU A 139 -9.93 -16.24 0.52
CA GLU A 139 -10.27 -17.67 0.61
C GLU A 139 -10.24 -18.34 -0.77
N GLY A 140 -10.70 -17.64 -1.81
CA GLY A 140 -10.54 -18.08 -3.17
C GLY A 140 -9.07 -18.24 -3.60
N LEU A 141 -8.21 -17.30 -3.21
CA LEU A 141 -6.76 -17.39 -3.46
C LEU A 141 -6.10 -18.55 -2.70
N ARG A 142 -6.58 -18.86 -1.49
CA ARG A 142 -6.12 -20.04 -0.72
C ARG A 142 -6.53 -21.35 -1.38
N SER A 143 -7.72 -21.40 -1.94
CA SER A 143 -8.16 -22.58 -2.71
C SER A 143 -7.26 -22.80 -3.93
N LEU A 144 -6.95 -21.74 -4.68
CA LEU A 144 -5.99 -21.80 -5.79
C LEU A 144 -4.59 -22.20 -5.34
N LEU A 145 -4.14 -21.68 -4.18
CA LEU A 145 -2.86 -22.02 -3.59
C LEU A 145 -2.78 -23.54 -3.30
N THR A 146 -3.85 -24.13 -2.77
CA THR A 146 -3.93 -25.56 -2.48
C THR A 146 -3.97 -26.40 -3.77
N GLU A 147 -4.68 -25.92 -4.79
CA GLU A 147 -4.83 -26.62 -6.07
C GLU A 147 -3.54 -26.64 -6.90
N HIS A 148 -2.79 -25.52 -6.87
CA HIS A 148 -1.62 -25.34 -7.76
C HIS A 148 -0.28 -25.65 -7.09
N ARG A 149 -0.26 -25.95 -5.80
CA ARG A 149 0.93 -26.47 -5.12
C ARG A 149 1.26 -27.86 -5.61
N ARG A 150 2.55 -28.20 -5.58
CA ARG A 150 3.00 -29.56 -5.83
C ARG A 150 2.43 -30.52 -4.77
N ALA A 151 2.15 -31.73 -5.20
CA ALA A 151 1.58 -32.76 -4.32
C ALA A 151 2.52 -33.13 -3.13
N ASP A 152 3.82 -32.96 -3.30
CA ASP A 152 4.85 -33.20 -2.30
C ASP A 152 5.20 -31.98 -1.43
N TRP A 153 4.49 -30.84 -1.64
CA TRP A 153 4.74 -29.63 -0.86
C TRP A 153 4.36 -29.84 0.60
N ALA A 154 5.31 -29.57 1.49
CA ALA A 154 5.09 -29.58 2.93
C ALA A 154 5.38 -28.21 3.52
N PRO A 155 4.56 -27.74 4.49
CA PRO A 155 4.80 -26.48 5.17
C PRO A 155 6.11 -26.55 5.97
N ASP A 156 6.95 -25.50 5.86
CA ASP A 156 8.11 -25.38 6.75
C ASP A 156 7.60 -25.13 8.19
N PRO A 157 7.89 -26.02 9.16
CA PRO A 157 7.44 -25.84 10.54
C PRO A 157 8.01 -24.57 11.20
N GLN A 158 9.09 -24.02 10.65
CA GLN A 158 9.70 -22.78 11.11
C GLN A 158 9.07 -21.51 10.49
N ALA A 159 8.20 -21.65 9.50
CA ALA A 159 7.58 -20.50 8.83
C ALA A 159 6.68 -19.71 9.78
N GLU A 160 5.78 -20.34 10.50
CA GLU A 160 4.85 -19.67 11.44
C GLU A 160 5.59 -18.90 12.56
N PRO A 161 6.57 -19.46 13.28
CA PRO A 161 7.36 -18.70 14.24
C PRO A 161 8.12 -17.50 13.63
N ARG A 162 8.57 -17.62 12.37
CA ARG A 162 9.23 -16.50 11.66
C ARG A 162 8.22 -15.40 11.32
N ILE A 163 7.05 -15.78 10.85
CA ILE A 163 5.95 -14.86 10.53
C ILE A 163 5.52 -14.09 11.79
N ALA A 164 5.29 -14.79 12.90
CA ALA A 164 4.90 -14.17 14.17
C ALA A 164 5.95 -13.16 14.67
N ARG A 165 7.24 -13.53 14.64
CA ARG A 165 8.34 -12.62 15.02
C ARG A 165 8.40 -11.37 14.11
N GLN A 166 8.17 -11.54 12.82
CA GLN A 166 8.19 -10.42 11.88
C GLN A 166 6.97 -9.52 12.08
N ALA A 167 5.79 -10.07 12.35
CA ALA A 167 4.59 -9.29 12.65
C ALA A 167 4.79 -8.40 13.88
N ALA A 168 5.31 -8.96 14.98
CA ALA A 168 5.60 -8.20 16.20
C ALA A 168 6.61 -7.05 15.98
N ARG A 169 7.64 -7.26 15.15
CA ARG A 169 8.60 -6.19 14.79
C ARG A 169 7.95 -5.09 13.98
N TRP A 170 7.01 -5.43 13.12
CA TRP A 170 6.34 -4.45 12.26
C TRP A 170 5.39 -3.54 13.03
N GLU A 171 4.64 -4.10 13.97
CA GLU A 171 3.75 -3.34 14.86
C GLU A 171 4.51 -2.29 15.67
N SER A 172 5.68 -2.66 16.21
CA SER A 172 6.52 -1.70 16.93
C SER A 172 7.08 -0.62 16.01
N GLY A 173 7.61 -0.98 14.83
CA GLY A 173 8.21 -0.04 13.90
C GLY A 173 7.20 0.96 13.30
N HIS A 174 5.98 0.52 13.02
CA HIS A 174 4.94 1.39 12.46
C HIS A 174 4.53 2.51 13.44
N ARG A 175 4.37 2.20 14.72
CA ARG A 175 4.04 3.18 15.76
C ARG A 175 5.11 4.29 15.84
N TYR A 176 6.39 3.93 15.81
CA TYR A 176 7.47 4.92 15.82
C TYR A 176 7.49 5.79 14.57
N ALA A 177 7.26 5.22 13.38
CA ALA A 177 7.26 5.98 12.13
C ALA A 177 6.15 7.03 12.07
N VAL A 178 4.94 6.69 12.54
CA VAL A 178 3.81 7.63 12.59
C VAL A 178 4.09 8.77 13.57
N VAL A 179 4.55 8.46 14.77
CA VAL A 179 4.89 9.48 15.78
C VAL A 179 5.99 10.41 15.27
N THR A 180 7.05 9.86 14.68
CA THR A 180 8.15 10.66 14.11
C THR A 180 7.66 11.55 12.97
N GLY A 181 6.79 11.04 12.09
CA GLY A 181 6.20 11.82 11.01
C GLY A 181 5.39 13.01 11.53
N ILE A 182 4.54 12.81 12.54
CA ILE A 182 3.74 13.88 13.16
C ILE A 182 4.66 14.93 13.79
N VAL A 183 5.68 14.51 14.54
CA VAL A 183 6.63 15.42 15.18
C VAL A 183 7.36 16.28 14.14
N LEU A 184 7.80 15.69 13.03
CA LEU A 184 8.48 16.44 11.96
C LEU A 184 7.55 17.45 11.28
N VAL A 185 6.28 17.11 11.06
CA VAL A 185 5.29 18.03 10.48
C VAL A 185 5.02 19.21 11.45
N VAL A 186 4.86 18.93 12.75
CA VAL A 186 4.65 19.96 13.76
C VAL A 186 5.85 20.89 13.86
N LEU A 187 7.07 20.35 13.88
CA LEU A 187 8.30 21.14 13.90
C LEU A 187 8.42 22.02 12.64
N ALA A 188 8.13 21.49 11.47
CA ALA A 188 8.13 22.26 10.22
C ALA A 188 7.12 23.41 10.26
N LEU A 189 5.91 23.17 10.80
CA LEU A 189 4.89 24.21 11.01
C LEU A 189 5.33 25.29 11.99
N ILE A 190 5.94 24.92 13.11
CA ILE A 190 6.46 25.87 14.09
C ILE A 190 7.53 26.76 13.45
N VAL A 191 8.53 26.17 12.78
CA VAL A 191 9.58 26.92 12.07
C VAL A 191 8.99 27.87 11.03
N PHE A 192 7.98 27.43 10.28
CA PHE A 192 7.29 28.27 9.31
C PHE A 192 6.57 29.46 9.95
N LEU A 193 5.88 29.24 11.09
CA LEU A 193 5.13 30.28 11.79
C LEU A 193 6.00 31.25 12.58
N THR A 194 7.18 30.83 13.04
CA THR A 194 8.10 31.66 13.83
C THR A 194 9.18 32.34 12.98
N GLY A 195 9.42 31.88 11.76
CA GLY A 195 10.43 32.41 10.85
C GLY A 195 9.89 33.46 9.86
N SER A 196 8.61 33.85 9.97
CA SER A 196 7.98 34.96 9.25
C SER A 196 7.81 36.14 10.20
#